data_996c1756fb5e8fee0939ef541cc92f4b
#
_entry.id   996c1756fb5e8fee0939ef541cc92f4b
#
_cell.length_a   1.000
_cell.length_b   1.000
_cell.length_c   1.000
_cell.angle_alpha   90.00
_cell.angle_beta   90.00
_cell.angle_gamma   90.00
#
_symmetry.space_group_name_H-M   'P 1'
#
loop_
_entity.id
_entity.type
_entity.pdbx_description
1 polymer ?
#
loop_
_entity_poly.entity_id
_entity_poly.type
_entity_poly.pdbx_seq_one_letter_code
_entity_poly.pdbx_strand_id
1 'polypeptide(L)'
;KRYFEQFVIAEAQMPVEGKDARLVYNFNTEIKAKPTINENGTVDFHHLDMINHIKEGDVVAEIIPEDTGKDGINIAGAVIKPKPVARKSFKYGRNLEVSEDGLRLISKVTGHVSLEGDKIFVSDEYIIQTDVDTSTGDIEYNGNVKILGCVRAGFSVKATGNISVSGAVEGAII
;
A
#
# COMPACT_ATOMS: atom_id res chain seq x y z
N LYS A 1 30.83 -63.51 1.64
CA LYS A 1 31.12 -62.43 2.58
C LYS A 1 31.22 -61.14 1.79
N ARG A 2 30.20 -60.28 1.95
CA ARG A 2 30.25 -58.91 1.37
C ARG A 2 30.98 -58.02 2.37
N TYR A 3 32.16 -57.64 2.06
CA TYR A 3 32.97 -56.69 2.82
C TYR A 3 32.83 -55.31 2.16
N PHE A 4 32.65 -54.28 3.00
CA PHE A 4 32.54 -52.85 2.59
C PHE A 4 31.22 -52.43 1.94
N GLU A 5 30.08 -53.03 2.26
CA GLU A 5 28.78 -52.42 1.95
C GLU A 5 28.50 -51.34 2.98
N GLN A 6 28.18 -50.12 2.50
CA GLN A 6 27.75 -49.01 3.35
C GLN A 6 26.29 -49.21 3.68
N PHE A 7 25.96 -49.23 4.96
CA PHE A 7 24.59 -49.26 5.43
C PHE A 7 24.28 -47.94 6.13
N VAL A 8 23.14 -47.31 5.77
CA VAL A 8 22.60 -46.18 6.52
C VAL A 8 22.10 -46.70 7.88
N ILE A 9 22.75 -46.33 8.95
CA ILE A 9 22.42 -46.76 10.32
C ILE A 9 21.44 -45.78 10.95
N ALA A 10 21.57 -44.48 10.63
CA ALA A 10 20.70 -43.43 11.10
C ALA A 10 20.73 -42.25 10.06
N GLU A 11 19.61 -41.61 9.86
CA GLU A 11 19.47 -40.46 8.98
C GLU A 11 18.84 -39.31 9.75
N ALA A 12 19.45 -38.15 9.68
CA ALA A 12 18.88 -36.94 10.24
C ALA A 12 17.85 -36.33 9.28
N GLN A 13 16.72 -35.93 9.81
CA GLN A 13 15.76 -35.12 9.07
C GLN A 13 16.03 -33.64 9.37
N MET A 14 16.50 -32.91 8.37
CA MET A 14 16.74 -31.47 8.52
C MET A 14 15.41 -30.72 8.73
N PRO A 15 15.41 -29.65 9.54
CA PRO A 15 14.23 -28.81 9.70
C PRO A 15 13.87 -28.13 8.37
N VAL A 16 12.59 -27.94 8.14
CA VAL A 16 12.09 -27.12 7.04
C VAL A 16 12.02 -25.69 7.54
N GLU A 17 12.80 -24.80 6.96
CA GLU A 17 12.82 -23.39 7.34
C GLU A 17 11.47 -22.73 7.06
N GLY A 18 11.05 -21.85 7.98
CA GLY A 18 9.85 -21.05 7.86
C GLY A 18 10.01 -19.85 6.93
N LYS A 19 8.95 -19.09 6.79
CA LYS A 19 8.93 -17.83 6.03
C LYS A 19 8.39 -16.72 6.91
N ASP A 20 9.01 -15.56 6.86
CA ASP A 20 8.55 -14.36 7.55
C ASP A 20 7.20 -13.89 7.03
N ALA A 21 6.39 -13.31 7.92
CA ALA A 21 5.18 -12.60 7.54
C ALA A 21 5.51 -11.45 6.60
N ARG A 22 4.63 -11.20 5.61
CA ARG A 22 4.77 -10.12 4.64
C ARG A 22 3.54 -9.23 4.63
N LEU A 23 3.77 -7.93 4.53
CA LEU A 23 2.74 -6.93 4.33
C LEU A 23 2.62 -6.63 2.84
N VAL A 24 1.41 -6.73 2.32
CA VAL A 24 1.07 -6.43 0.91
C VAL A 24 0.15 -5.22 0.91
N TYR A 25 0.50 -4.20 0.16
CA TYR A 25 -0.33 -3.02 -0.03
C TYR A 25 -1.15 -3.16 -1.31
N ASN A 26 -2.45 -2.87 -1.23
CA ASN A 26 -3.37 -2.91 -2.37
C ASN A 26 -3.50 -1.54 -3.04
N PHE A 27 -2.54 -0.64 -2.82
CA PHE A 27 -2.46 0.67 -3.43
C PHE A 27 -1.02 0.98 -3.83
N ASN A 28 -0.86 2.02 -4.67
CA ASN A 28 0.47 2.42 -5.12
C ASN A 28 1.18 3.19 -4.00
N THR A 29 2.26 2.61 -3.46
CA THR A 29 3.08 3.23 -2.41
C THR A 29 4.10 4.24 -2.94
N GLU A 30 4.38 4.21 -4.26
CA GLU A 30 5.28 5.13 -4.93
C GLU A 30 4.51 6.03 -5.91
N ILE A 31 3.84 7.05 -5.37
CA ILE A 31 3.17 8.03 -6.22
C ILE A 31 4.23 9.01 -6.73
N LYS A 32 4.53 8.93 -8.01
CA LYS A 32 5.33 9.92 -8.74
C LYS A 32 4.44 10.55 -9.80
N ALA A 33 4.37 11.88 -9.79
CA ALA A 33 3.75 12.62 -10.89
C ALA A 33 4.46 12.24 -12.20
N LYS A 34 3.85 11.36 -13.00
CA LYS A 34 4.33 11.01 -14.33
C LYS A 34 3.32 11.55 -15.32
N PRO A 35 3.68 12.63 -16.02
CA PRO A 35 2.82 13.11 -17.09
C PRO A 35 2.70 12.06 -18.20
N THR A 36 1.50 11.89 -18.72
CA THR A 36 1.22 10.98 -19.83
C THR A 36 1.75 11.58 -21.12
N ILE A 37 2.51 10.83 -21.87
CA ILE A 37 2.96 11.23 -23.20
C ILE A 37 1.92 10.73 -24.20
N ASN A 38 1.26 11.66 -24.89
CA ASN A 38 0.31 11.35 -25.95
C ASN A 38 1.00 10.74 -27.16
N GLU A 39 0.26 10.04 -28.01
CA GLU A 39 0.77 9.44 -29.26
C GLU A 39 1.44 10.46 -30.20
N ASN A 40 1.15 11.74 -30.05
CA ASN A 40 1.71 12.85 -30.82
C ASN A 40 3.04 13.38 -30.23
N GLY A 41 3.56 12.78 -29.15
CA GLY A 41 4.78 13.24 -28.48
C GLY A 41 4.59 14.48 -27.58
N THR A 42 3.36 14.95 -27.39
CA THR A 42 3.04 16.03 -26.44
C THR A 42 2.84 15.46 -25.04
N VAL A 43 3.27 16.22 -24.04
CA VAL A 43 3.15 15.83 -22.63
C VAL A 43 1.83 16.36 -22.10
N ASP A 44 0.98 15.46 -21.58
CA ASP A 44 -0.26 15.81 -20.91
C ASP A 44 -0.01 16.02 -19.41
N PHE A 45 -0.17 17.26 -18.94
CA PHE A 45 -0.06 17.67 -17.56
C PHE A 45 -1.42 17.72 -16.83
N HIS A 46 -2.52 17.44 -17.52
CA HIS A 46 -3.86 17.49 -16.93
C HIS A 46 -4.22 16.20 -16.20
N HIS A 47 -3.66 15.06 -16.62
CA HIS A 47 -3.95 13.74 -16.01
C HIS A 47 -2.69 13.21 -15.29
N LEU A 48 -2.53 13.62 -14.05
CA LEU A 48 -1.49 13.13 -13.17
C LEU A 48 -2.14 12.21 -12.12
N ASP A 49 -1.97 10.89 -12.28
CA ASP A 49 -2.47 9.89 -11.30
C ASP A 49 -1.70 10.00 -9.97
N MET A 50 -2.02 11.03 -9.19
CA MET A 50 -1.35 11.32 -7.90
C MET A 50 -2.15 10.85 -6.68
N ILE A 51 -3.33 10.27 -6.87
CA ILE A 51 -4.24 9.94 -5.77
C ILE A 51 -4.62 8.46 -5.82
N ASN A 52 -4.35 7.75 -4.74
CA ASN A 52 -4.86 6.39 -4.55
C ASN A 52 -6.29 6.45 -3.99
N HIS A 53 -7.27 6.41 -4.85
CA HIS A 53 -8.68 6.35 -4.43
C HIS A 53 -9.00 5.02 -3.77
N ILE A 54 -9.79 5.07 -2.69
CA ILE A 54 -10.30 3.89 -1.99
C ILE A 54 -11.74 4.12 -1.56
N LYS A 55 -12.52 3.06 -1.52
CA LYS A 55 -13.92 3.10 -1.07
C LYS A 55 -14.04 2.54 0.33
N GLU A 56 -15.11 2.93 1.02
CA GLU A 56 -15.50 2.30 2.28
C GLU A 56 -15.69 0.79 2.08
N GLY A 57 -15.08 0.00 2.95
CA GLY A 57 -15.09 -1.47 2.89
C GLY A 57 -13.96 -2.09 2.06
N ASP A 58 -13.21 -1.32 1.29
CA ASP A 58 -12.09 -1.84 0.52
C ASP A 58 -10.92 -2.26 1.41
N VAL A 59 -10.24 -3.33 1.00
CA VAL A 59 -9.05 -3.83 1.66
C VAL A 59 -7.83 -3.00 1.20
N VAL A 60 -7.25 -2.27 2.14
CA VAL A 60 -6.11 -1.37 1.90
C VAL A 60 -4.78 -2.11 1.90
N ALA A 61 -4.63 -3.06 2.83
CA ALA A 61 -3.43 -3.86 2.96
C ALA A 61 -3.75 -5.23 3.56
N GLU A 62 -2.90 -6.21 3.27
CA GLU A 62 -3.03 -7.58 3.77
C GLU A 62 -1.72 -8.05 4.39
N ILE A 63 -1.81 -8.85 5.45
CA ILE A 63 -0.69 -9.60 6.00
C ILE A 63 -0.77 -11.04 5.51
N ILE A 64 0.27 -11.47 4.82
CA ILE A 64 0.51 -12.89 4.60
C ILE A 64 1.20 -13.39 5.87
N PRO A 65 0.56 -14.28 6.66
CA PRO A 65 1.12 -14.74 7.92
C PRO A 65 2.44 -15.48 7.74
N GLU A 66 3.20 -15.54 8.80
CA GLU A 66 4.41 -16.32 8.85
C GLU A 66 4.13 -17.82 8.74
N ASP A 67 5.05 -18.55 8.12
CA ASP A 67 5.11 -20.00 8.17
C ASP A 67 6.26 -20.39 9.13
N THR A 68 5.93 -21.08 10.20
CA THR A 68 6.92 -21.46 11.21
C THR A 68 7.83 -22.61 10.77
N GLY A 69 7.56 -23.19 9.60
CA GLY A 69 8.29 -24.35 9.10
C GLY A 69 7.96 -25.64 9.87
N LYS A 70 8.88 -26.59 9.80
CA LYS A 70 8.73 -27.89 10.48
C LYS A 70 10.00 -28.26 11.20
N ASP A 71 9.86 -28.83 12.40
CA ASP A 71 10.97 -29.35 13.17
C ASP A 71 11.67 -30.49 12.42
N GLY A 72 12.98 -30.53 12.53
CA GLY A 72 13.81 -31.66 12.13
C GLY A 72 14.17 -32.56 13.31
N ILE A 73 14.86 -33.66 13.03
CA ILE A 73 15.34 -34.61 14.03
C ILE A 73 16.78 -34.99 13.68
N ASN A 74 17.68 -34.88 14.64
CA ASN A 74 19.07 -35.33 14.46
C ASN A 74 19.19 -36.84 14.58
N ILE A 75 20.37 -37.37 14.29
CA ILE A 75 20.67 -38.83 14.37
C ILE A 75 20.53 -39.39 15.77
N ALA A 76 20.55 -38.56 16.81
CA ALA A 76 20.35 -38.94 18.20
C ALA A 76 18.90 -38.85 18.66
N GLY A 77 17.95 -38.52 17.76
CA GLY A 77 16.53 -38.37 18.09
C GLY A 77 16.16 -37.03 18.72
N ALA A 78 17.07 -36.06 18.80
CA ALA A 78 16.78 -34.74 19.34
C ALA A 78 16.18 -33.84 18.28
N VAL A 79 15.19 -33.03 18.69
CA VAL A 79 14.48 -32.07 17.80
C VAL A 79 15.40 -30.93 17.45
N ILE A 80 15.47 -30.62 16.14
CA ILE A 80 16.12 -29.43 15.58
C ILE A 80 15.02 -28.47 15.14
N LYS A 81 14.93 -27.30 15.79
CA LYS A 81 13.95 -26.28 15.41
C LYS A 81 14.43 -25.45 14.23
N PRO A 82 13.52 -25.05 13.32
CA PRO A 82 13.83 -24.08 12.28
C PRO A 82 14.16 -22.72 12.90
N LYS A 83 14.71 -21.81 12.10
CA LYS A 83 14.96 -20.44 12.54
C LYS A 83 13.65 -19.73 12.90
N PRO A 84 13.68 -18.88 13.96
CA PRO A 84 12.52 -18.09 14.31
C PRO A 84 12.16 -17.14 13.15
N VAL A 85 10.87 -17.05 12.86
CA VAL A 85 10.32 -16.19 11.79
C VAL A 85 9.81 -14.88 12.37
N ALA A 86 9.90 -13.80 11.59
CA ALA A 86 9.43 -12.49 11.96
C ALA A 86 7.93 -12.35 11.71
N ARG A 87 7.22 -11.77 12.68
CA ARG A 87 5.82 -11.37 12.56
C ARG A 87 5.72 -9.94 12.06
N LYS A 88 4.64 -9.64 11.34
CA LYS A 88 4.29 -8.29 10.92
C LYS A 88 2.95 -7.90 11.54
N SER A 89 2.79 -6.61 11.80
CA SER A 89 1.53 -6.01 12.22
C SER A 89 1.28 -4.74 11.42
N PHE A 90 0.00 -4.37 11.26
CA PHE A 90 -0.35 -3.11 10.62
C PHE A 90 0.06 -1.93 11.50
N LYS A 91 0.65 -0.91 10.86
CA LYS A 91 0.78 0.42 11.42
C LYS A 91 -0.17 1.32 10.65
N TYR A 92 -1.21 1.80 11.29
CA TYR A 92 -2.26 2.57 10.64
C TYR A 92 -2.75 3.73 11.50
N GLY A 93 -3.39 4.69 10.87
CA GLY A 93 -3.97 5.86 11.50
C GLY A 93 -5.49 5.83 11.50
N ARG A 94 -6.10 7.00 11.29
CA ARG A 94 -7.57 7.17 11.29
C ARG A 94 -8.24 6.50 10.09
N ASN A 95 -9.54 6.23 10.23
CA ASN A 95 -10.42 5.73 9.17
C ASN A 95 -10.07 4.33 8.64
N LEU A 96 -9.38 3.55 9.43
CA LEU A 96 -9.00 2.17 9.12
C LEU A 96 -9.38 1.26 10.28
N GLU A 97 -9.70 0.02 9.96
CA GLU A 97 -9.91 -1.05 10.94
C GLU A 97 -9.29 -2.34 10.46
N VAL A 98 -8.90 -3.16 11.43
CA VAL A 98 -8.36 -4.50 11.17
C VAL A 98 -9.51 -5.49 11.17
N SER A 99 -9.56 -6.39 10.20
CA SER A 99 -10.54 -7.47 10.13
C SER A 99 -10.46 -8.40 11.35
N GLU A 100 -11.51 -9.15 11.62
CA GLU A 100 -11.58 -10.09 12.74
C GLU A 100 -10.46 -11.14 12.74
N ASP A 101 -9.99 -11.53 11.56
CA ASP A 101 -8.87 -12.46 11.39
C ASP A 101 -7.49 -11.81 11.62
N GLY A 102 -7.44 -10.48 11.76
CA GLY A 102 -6.20 -9.73 11.96
C GLY A 102 -5.29 -9.65 10.73
N LEU A 103 -5.75 -10.16 9.58
CA LEU A 103 -4.93 -10.30 8.37
C LEU A 103 -5.19 -9.22 7.32
N ARG A 104 -6.27 -8.45 7.45
CA ARG A 104 -6.65 -7.40 6.49
C ARG A 104 -6.86 -6.08 7.18
N LEU A 105 -6.47 -5.02 6.50
CA LEU A 105 -6.72 -3.64 6.91
C LEU A 105 -7.76 -3.05 5.95
N ILE A 106 -8.89 -2.61 6.50
CA ILE A 106 -10.08 -2.20 5.75
C ILE A 106 -10.32 -0.72 5.95
N SER A 107 -10.71 -0.01 4.88
CA SER A 107 -11.11 1.39 4.96
C SER A 107 -12.52 1.54 5.52
N LYS A 108 -12.69 2.48 6.46
CA LYS A 108 -13.99 2.85 7.05
C LYS A 108 -14.68 3.99 6.32
N VAL A 109 -14.00 4.62 5.38
CA VAL A 109 -14.50 5.77 4.62
C VAL A 109 -14.06 5.69 3.18
N THR A 110 -14.83 6.32 2.30
CA THR A 110 -14.41 6.58 0.92
C THR A 110 -13.50 7.80 0.91
N GLY A 111 -12.34 7.70 0.23
CA GLY A 111 -11.39 8.79 0.19
C GLY A 111 -10.11 8.42 -0.54
N HIS A 112 -8.97 8.86 -0.02
CA HIS A 112 -7.67 8.47 -0.53
C HIS A 112 -6.82 7.82 0.55
N VAL A 113 -6.01 6.85 0.14
CA VAL A 113 -5.03 6.21 1.00
C VAL A 113 -3.64 6.78 0.74
N SER A 114 -2.91 7.02 1.83
CA SER A 114 -1.53 7.46 1.80
C SER A 114 -0.67 6.63 2.75
N LEU A 115 0.61 6.53 2.42
CA LEU A 115 1.63 5.90 3.26
C LEU A 115 2.60 6.97 3.72
N GLU A 116 2.63 7.24 5.02
CA GLU A 116 3.56 8.18 5.64
C GLU A 116 4.55 7.40 6.52
N GLY A 117 5.77 7.25 6.02
CA GLY A 117 6.73 6.32 6.62
C GLY A 117 6.22 4.89 6.55
N ASP A 118 5.91 4.31 7.73
CA ASP A 118 5.36 2.95 7.86
C ASP A 118 3.86 2.92 8.20
N LYS A 119 3.21 4.09 8.30
CA LYS A 119 1.80 4.20 8.69
C LYS A 119 0.91 4.44 7.49
N ILE A 120 -0.18 3.69 7.43
CA ILE A 120 -1.23 3.85 6.43
C ILE A 120 -2.31 4.78 6.99
N PHE A 121 -2.72 5.76 6.21
CA PHE A 121 -3.82 6.68 6.51
C PHE A 121 -4.85 6.66 5.40
N VAL A 122 -6.11 6.82 5.77
CA VAL A 122 -7.19 7.10 4.82
C VAL A 122 -7.83 8.41 5.22
N SER A 123 -7.99 9.31 4.26
CA SER A 123 -8.64 10.60 4.43
C SER A 123 -9.76 10.76 3.41
N ASP A 124 -10.89 11.27 3.88
CA ASP A 124 -12.02 11.70 3.05
C ASP A 124 -11.86 13.14 2.53
N GLU A 125 -10.84 13.86 3.01
CA GLU A 125 -10.49 15.19 2.56
C GLU A 125 -9.12 15.17 1.87
N TYR A 126 -9.08 15.65 0.64
CA TYR A 126 -7.84 15.82 -0.11
C TYR A 126 -7.34 17.26 0.00
N ILE A 127 -6.19 17.44 0.64
CA ILE A 127 -5.60 18.78 0.87
C ILE A 127 -4.47 19.00 -0.12
N ILE A 128 -4.64 20.00 -0.99
CA ILE A 128 -3.63 20.49 -1.92
C ILE A 128 -2.97 21.71 -1.31
N GLN A 129 -1.69 21.62 -0.99
CA GLN A 129 -0.94 22.67 -0.31
C GLN A 129 -0.41 23.75 -1.25
N THR A 130 -0.37 23.46 -2.55
CA THR A 130 0.13 24.33 -3.63
C THR A 130 -0.99 24.82 -4.54
N ASP A 131 -0.63 25.50 -5.61
CA ASP A 131 -1.57 25.86 -6.67
C ASP A 131 -1.95 24.61 -7.49
N VAL A 132 -3.14 24.63 -8.07
CA VAL A 132 -3.55 23.69 -9.12
C VAL A 132 -3.10 24.25 -10.45
N ASP A 133 -2.05 23.67 -11.00
CA ASP A 133 -1.34 24.11 -12.19
C ASP A 133 -0.75 22.90 -12.97
N THR A 134 0.22 23.14 -13.85
CA THR A 134 0.88 22.09 -14.63
C THR A 134 1.61 21.04 -13.79
N SER A 135 1.91 21.32 -12.52
CA SER A 135 2.60 20.39 -11.61
C SER A 135 1.62 19.45 -10.88
N THR A 136 0.39 19.89 -10.67
CA THR A 136 -0.67 19.14 -10.01
C THR A 136 -1.65 18.50 -10.99
N GLY A 137 -1.82 19.11 -12.17
CA GLY A 137 -2.81 18.68 -13.16
C GLY A 137 -4.26 18.97 -12.73
N ASP A 138 -5.19 18.41 -13.48
CA ASP A 138 -6.61 18.43 -13.14
C ASP A 138 -6.87 17.53 -11.91
N ILE A 139 -7.78 17.96 -11.06
CA ILE A 139 -8.14 17.24 -9.85
C ILE A 139 -9.52 16.64 -10.01
N GLU A 140 -9.61 15.33 -9.85
CA GLU A 140 -10.87 14.61 -9.72
C GLU A 140 -10.83 13.77 -8.45
N TYR A 141 -11.71 14.06 -7.49
CA TYR A 141 -11.67 13.43 -6.19
C TYR A 141 -13.05 13.02 -5.68
N ASN A 142 -13.12 11.81 -5.13
CA ASN A 142 -14.33 11.29 -4.51
C ASN A 142 -14.34 11.59 -3.01
N GLY A 143 -14.76 12.78 -2.63
CA GLY A 143 -14.77 13.30 -1.27
C GLY A 143 -14.66 14.83 -1.26
N ASN A 144 -14.16 15.38 -0.15
CA ASN A 144 -13.95 16.82 0.00
C ASN A 144 -12.55 17.22 -0.48
N VAL A 145 -12.44 18.36 -1.17
CA VAL A 145 -11.17 18.92 -1.66
C VAL A 145 -10.93 20.26 -1.00
N LYS A 146 -9.74 20.43 -0.43
CA LYS A 146 -9.29 21.69 0.14
C LYS A 146 -7.99 22.15 -0.54
N ILE A 147 -8.03 23.30 -1.19
CA ILE A 147 -6.91 23.89 -1.91
C ILE A 147 -6.44 25.10 -1.10
N LEU A 148 -5.20 25.06 -0.64
CA LEU A 148 -4.59 26.18 0.10
C LEU A 148 -3.99 27.24 -0.82
N GLY A 149 -3.68 26.86 -2.07
CA GLY A 149 -3.21 27.72 -3.14
C GLY A 149 -4.33 28.25 -4.02
N CYS A 150 -3.96 28.63 -5.26
CA CYS A 150 -4.85 29.12 -6.31
C CYS A 150 -5.19 28.00 -7.31
N VAL A 151 -6.29 28.14 -8.04
CA VAL A 151 -6.59 27.30 -9.20
C VAL A 151 -6.31 28.14 -10.45
N ARG A 152 -5.34 27.73 -11.25
CA ARG A 152 -4.87 28.46 -12.42
C ARG A 152 -5.79 28.24 -13.63
N ALA A 153 -5.74 29.20 -14.56
CA ALA A 153 -6.54 29.15 -15.77
C ALA A 153 -6.26 27.88 -16.59
N GLY A 154 -7.32 27.25 -17.08
CA GLY A 154 -7.27 26.05 -17.93
C GLY A 154 -7.25 24.73 -17.14
N PHE A 155 -7.18 24.75 -15.82
CA PHE A 155 -7.28 23.55 -14.98
C PHE A 155 -8.69 23.39 -14.41
N SER A 156 -9.02 22.15 -14.04
CA SER A 156 -10.31 21.79 -13.47
C SER A 156 -10.17 21.07 -12.13
N VAL A 157 -11.14 21.34 -11.25
CA VAL A 157 -11.27 20.65 -9.96
C VAL A 157 -12.67 20.10 -9.82
N LYS A 158 -12.79 18.79 -9.75
CA LYS A 158 -14.06 18.08 -9.57
C LYS A 158 -14.03 17.30 -8.27
N ALA A 159 -15.06 17.44 -7.47
CA ALA A 159 -15.23 16.69 -6.23
C ALA A 159 -16.68 16.22 -6.09
N THR A 160 -16.88 15.05 -5.45
CA THR A 160 -18.24 14.61 -5.11
C THR A 160 -18.76 15.28 -3.83
N GLY A 161 -17.86 15.83 -3.03
CA GLY A 161 -18.14 16.58 -1.79
C GLY A 161 -17.91 18.08 -1.98
N ASN A 162 -17.46 18.74 -0.92
CA ASN A 162 -17.21 20.18 -0.92
C ASN A 162 -15.85 20.52 -1.50
N ILE A 163 -15.76 21.63 -2.23
CA ILE A 163 -14.51 22.21 -2.68
C ILE A 163 -14.30 23.52 -1.91
N SER A 164 -13.14 23.63 -1.27
CA SER A 164 -12.71 24.84 -0.56
C SER A 164 -11.41 25.34 -1.14
N VAL A 165 -11.38 26.56 -1.66
CA VAL A 165 -10.19 27.21 -2.21
C VAL A 165 -9.85 28.40 -1.35
N SER A 166 -8.63 28.44 -0.81
CA SER A 166 -8.15 29.57 0.01
C SER A 166 -7.57 30.70 -0.82
N GLY A 167 -7.06 30.39 -2.02
CA GLY A 167 -6.51 31.35 -2.97
C GLY A 167 -7.53 31.80 -4.02
N ALA A 168 -7.03 32.34 -5.14
CA ALA A 168 -7.83 32.79 -6.25
C ALA A 168 -8.18 31.65 -7.22
N VAL A 169 -9.33 31.76 -7.89
CA VAL A 169 -9.73 30.88 -9.00
C VAL A 169 -9.68 31.69 -10.28
N GLU A 170 -8.77 31.36 -11.19
CA GLU A 170 -8.47 32.12 -12.39
C GLU A 170 -8.87 31.35 -13.65
N GLY A 171 -10.07 31.63 -14.20
CA GLY A 171 -10.50 30.98 -15.46
C GLY A 171 -10.48 29.46 -15.45
N ALA A 172 -10.78 28.87 -14.29
CA ALA A 172 -10.79 27.42 -14.05
C ALA A 172 -12.23 26.91 -13.96
N ILE A 173 -12.39 25.58 -14.01
CA ILE A 173 -13.66 24.88 -13.84
C ILE A 173 -13.68 24.26 -12.43
N ILE A 174 -14.73 24.51 -11.66
CA ILE A 174 -14.92 23.93 -10.32
C ILE A 174 -16.29 23.24 -10.24
#